data_3299022ce3d140a21d903ae55a304714
#
_entry.id   3299022ce3d140a21d903ae55a304714
#
_cell.length_a   1.000
_cell.length_b   1.000
_cell.length_c   1.000
_cell.angle_alpha   90.00
_cell.angle_beta   90.00
_cell.angle_gamma   90.00
#
_symmetry.space_group_name_H-M   'P 1'
#
loop_
_entity.id
_entity.type
_entity.pdbx_description
1 polymer ?
#
loop_
_entity_poly.entity_id
_entity_poly.type
_entity_poly.pdbx_seq_one_letter_code
_entity_poly.pdbx_strand_id
1 'polypeptide(L)'
;MKMIDIVKNKKVLVLGLAKSGESAARLLDKLGAIVTVNDGKPFEENPTAQSLLEDGIRVICGSHPLELLDEDFALMVKNPGIRYDNPMVEKAIGKGIPVWTEVELAYLVSDAPIVGITGSNGKTTTTTMIAEVLNAGNKPAKLCGNIGYPASSVAQTATAEDTLVMELSSFQLMGTESFRPHIAVVTNLIASHIDYHGTFEDYVAAKWMIQGQMTAEDFVVLNFNQKEAKELAEQTKATVVPLSTLEVVDGAYLADGKLYFKGEYIMDADQIGVPGSHNVENALATIVVAKLLGVDRQAIQESLSAFGGVKHRLQFVGEINGVSFYNDSKSTNILATQKALSGFDNSKVILIAGGLDRGNEFDELVPDLIGLKNMVILGQSAPRVQCAADKAEVETIEALDIADATRKAFAIAEKGDIVLLSPANASWDMYANFEVRGDVFLQTFEELK
;
A
#
# COMPACT_ATOMS: atom_id res chain seq x y z
N MET A 1 10.47 -16.91 -14.36
CA MET A 1 8.99 -17.08 -14.37
C MET A 1 8.63 -18.48 -14.80
N LYS A 2 7.85 -19.20 -14.00
CA LYS A 2 7.29 -20.52 -14.35
C LYS A 2 6.24 -20.40 -15.44
N MET A 3 6.26 -21.31 -16.40
CA MET A 3 5.13 -21.50 -17.32
C MET A 3 4.11 -22.42 -16.65
N ILE A 4 2.87 -21.96 -16.61
CA ILE A 4 1.76 -22.71 -16.01
C ILE A 4 0.78 -23.13 -17.10
N ASP A 5 0.39 -24.39 -17.12
CA ASP A 5 -0.52 -24.94 -18.15
C ASP A 5 -2.01 -24.77 -17.78
N ILE A 6 -2.29 -24.32 -16.55
CA ILE A 6 -3.66 -24.23 -16.03
C ILE A 6 -4.56 -23.28 -16.85
N VAL A 7 -3.96 -22.26 -17.49
CA VAL A 7 -4.68 -21.25 -18.32
C VAL A 7 -4.42 -21.40 -19.81
N LYS A 8 -3.44 -22.21 -20.23
CA LYS A 8 -3.03 -22.33 -21.63
C LYS A 8 -4.17 -22.84 -22.51
N ASN A 9 -4.43 -22.13 -23.62
CA ASN A 9 -5.53 -22.39 -24.55
C ASN A 9 -6.94 -22.35 -23.93
N LYS A 10 -7.08 -21.77 -22.73
CA LYS A 10 -8.39 -21.59 -22.07
C LYS A 10 -8.85 -20.15 -22.19
N LYS A 11 -10.17 -19.97 -22.29
CA LYS A 11 -10.78 -18.65 -22.21
C LYS A 11 -10.70 -18.13 -20.77
N VAL A 12 -10.18 -16.94 -20.58
CA VAL A 12 -10.05 -16.26 -19.28
C VAL A 12 -10.66 -14.87 -19.39
N LEU A 13 -11.55 -14.55 -18.46
CA LEU A 13 -12.13 -13.21 -18.34
C LEU A 13 -11.36 -12.39 -17.32
N VAL A 14 -10.87 -11.22 -17.72
CA VAL A 14 -10.33 -10.21 -16.82
C VAL A 14 -11.38 -9.13 -16.59
N LEU A 15 -11.79 -8.92 -15.34
CA LEU A 15 -12.84 -7.97 -14.97
C LEU A 15 -12.24 -6.74 -14.27
N GLY A 16 -12.28 -5.59 -14.96
CA GLY A 16 -11.73 -4.31 -14.52
C GLY A 16 -10.29 -4.08 -14.96
N LEU A 17 -10.02 -2.90 -15.54
CA LEU A 17 -8.74 -2.47 -16.14
C LEU A 17 -7.98 -1.42 -15.32
N ALA A 18 -7.98 -1.49 -13.98
CA ALA A 18 -6.94 -0.81 -13.23
C ALA A 18 -5.58 -1.52 -13.42
N LYS A 19 -4.50 -0.99 -12.83
CA LYS A 19 -3.12 -1.51 -12.98
C LYS A 19 -3.01 -3.04 -12.81
N SER A 20 -3.74 -3.63 -11.85
CA SER A 20 -3.75 -5.08 -11.61
C SER A 20 -4.42 -5.87 -12.72
N GLY A 21 -5.52 -5.34 -13.30
CA GLY A 21 -6.23 -5.99 -14.40
C GLY A 21 -5.42 -5.97 -15.69
N GLU A 22 -4.78 -4.85 -16.02
CA GLU A 22 -3.86 -4.77 -17.16
C GLU A 22 -2.71 -5.76 -17.01
N SER A 23 -2.05 -5.79 -15.85
CA SER A 23 -0.95 -6.70 -15.59
C SER A 23 -1.39 -8.18 -15.70
N ALA A 24 -2.57 -8.51 -15.18
CA ALA A 24 -3.14 -9.86 -15.31
C ALA A 24 -3.42 -10.22 -16.77
N ALA A 25 -4.05 -9.32 -17.55
CA ALA A 25 -4.39 -9.56 -18.94
C ALA A 25 -3.13 -9.86 -19.79
N ARG A 26 -2.10 -9.03 -19.67
CA ARG A 26 -0.82 -9.21 -20.38
C ARG A 26 -0.09 -10.49 -19.97
N LEU A 27 -0.11 -10.82 -18.68
CA LEU A 27 0.50 -12.07 -18.19
C LEU A 27 -0.26 -13.29 -18.71
N LEU A 28 -1.58 -13.28 -18.68
CA LEU A 28 -2.43 -14.38 -19.16
C LEU A 28 -2.24 -14.61 -20.66
N ASP A 29 -2.18 -13.55 -21.46
CA ASP A 29 -1.88 -13.63 -22.89
C ASP A 29 -0.50 -14.28 -23.13
N LYS A 30 0.53 -13.82 -22.43
CA LYS A 30 1.88 -14.40 -22.47
C LYS A 30 1.93 -15.88 -22.07
N LEU A 31 1.02 -16.31 -21.20
CA LEU A 31 0.86 -17.72 -20.79
C LEU A 31 0.03 -18.53 -21.78
N GLY A 32 -0.43 -17.92 -22.89
CA GLY A 32 -1.18 -18.58 -23.96
C GLY A 32 -2.66 -18.79 -23.63
N ALA A 33 -3.24 -17.99 -22.74
CA ALA A 33 -4.69 -17.94 -22.52
C ALA A 33 -5.40 -17.17 -23.64
N ILE A 34 -6.66 -17.48 -23.89
CA ILE A 34 -7.56 -16.69 -24.76
C ILE A 34 -8.23 -15.63 -23.88
N VAL A 35 -7.61 -14.47 -23.82
CA VAL A 35 -8.01 -13.41 -22.87
C VAL A 35 -9.14 -12.56 -23.43
N THR A 36 -10.16 -12.36 -22.63
CA THR A 36 -11.18 -11.32 -22.84
C THR A 36 -11.15 -10.37 -21.64
N VAL A 37 -11.12 -9.08 -21.90
CA VAL A 37 -11.14 -8.06 -20.84
C VAL A 37 -12.49 -7.36 -20.86
N ASN A 38 -13.09 -7.12 -19.68
CA ASN A 38 -14.29 -6.31 -19.54
C ASN A 38 -14.08 -5.19 -18.53
N ASP A 39 -14.40 -3.96 -18.93
CA ASP A 39 -14.32 -2.76 -18.08
C ASP A 39 -15.52 -1.84 -18.30
N GLY A 40 -16.02 -1.24 -17.22
CA GLY A 40 -17.17 -0.33 -17.26
C GLY A 40 -16.88 1.03 -17.88
N LYS A 41 -15.61 1.44 -17.98
CA LYS A 41 -15.22 2.71 -18.59
C LYS A 41 -15.37 2.64 -20.11
N PRO A 42 -15.90 3.71 -20.77
CA PRO A 42 -15.98 3.77 -22.22
C PRO A 42 -14.61 3.54 -22.89
N PHE A 43 -14.61 2.87 -24.04
CA PHE A 43 -13.39 2.50 -24.75
C PHE A 43 -12.56 3.72 -25.15
N GLU A 44 -13.21 4.78 -25.60
CA GLU A 44 -12.58 6.03 -26.04
C GLU A 44 -11.87 6.77 -24.91
N GLU A 45 -12.29 6.52 -23.68
CA GLU A 45 -11.73 7.11 -22.47
C GLU A 45 -10.75 6.18 -21.74
N ASN A 46 -10.47 4.99 -22.30
CA ASN A 46 -9.67 3.96 -21.66
C ASN A 46 -8.41 3.61 -22.49
N PRO A 47 -7.30 4.36 -22.34
CA PRO A 47 -6.05 4.12 -23.09
C PRO A 47 -5.50 2.69 -22.88
N THR A 48 -5.70 2.12 -21.69
CA THR A 48 -5.27 0.73 -21.42
C THR A 48 -6.07 -0.26 -22.27
N ALA A 49 -7.37 -0.06 -22.42
CA ALA A 49 -8.22 -0.90 -23.27
C ALA A 49 -7.79 -0.81 -24.74
N GLN A 50 -7.46 0.40 -25.22
CA GLN A 50 -6.97 0.64 -26.58
C GLN A 50 -5.66 -0.10 -26.82
N SER A 51 -4.69 0.03 -25.90
CA SER A 51 -3.40 -0.68 -25.99
C SER A 51 -3.55 -2.19 -25.99
N LEU A 52 -4.42 -2.75 -25.14
CA LEU A 52 -4.65 -4.19 -25.10
C LEU A 52 -5.31 -4.72 -26.38
N LEU A 53 -6.20 -3.93 -27.00
CA LEU A 53 -6.79 -4.28 -28.30
C LEU A 53 -5.76 -4.28 -29.41
N GLU A 54 -4.82 -3.30 -29.42
CA GLU A 54 -3.69 -3.25 -30.36
C GLU A 54 -2.78 -4.48 -30.21
N ASP A 55 -2.62 -4.99 -28.97
CA ASP A 55 -1.87 -6.22 -28.69
C ASP A 55 -2.66 -7.50 -29.07
N GLY A 56 -3.88 -7.38 -29.60
CA GLY A 56 -4.72 -8.50 -30.06
C GLY A 56 -5.60 -9.12 -28.99
N ILE A 57 -5.68 -8.53 -27.79
CA ILE A 57 -6.55 -8.98 -26.71
C ILE A 57 -7.96 -8.45 -26.94
N ARG A 58 -8.98 -9.33 -26.85
CA ARG A 58 -10.39 -8.93 -26.95
C ARG A 58 -10.78 -8.04 -25.77
N VAL A 59 -11.36 -6.88 -26.07
CA VAL A 59 -11.78 -5.89 -25.05
C VAL A 59 -13.26 -5.54 -25.22
N ILE A 60 -13.99 -5.48 -24.12
CA ILE A 60 -15.41 -5.09 -24.02
C ILE A 60 -15.51 -4.00 -22.95
N CYS A 61 -15.84 -2.77 -23.39
CA CYS A 61 -15.87 -1.57 -22.55
C CYS A 61 -17.26 -0.90 -22.52
N GLY A 62 -17.45 -0.01 -21.54
CA GLY A 62 -18.66 0.81 -21.39
C GLY A 62 -19.83 0.14 -20.70
N SER A 63 -19.78 -1.18 -20.47
CA SER A 63 -20.80 -1.93 -19.75
C SER A 63 -20.29 -3.28 -19.27
N HIS A 64 -21.09 -3.95 -18.45
CA HIS A 64 -20.83 -5.30 -17.96
C HIS A 64 -21.94 -6.25 -18.41
N PRO A 65 -21.91 -6.74 -19.69
CA PRO A 65 -22.95 -7.61 -20.22
C PRO A 65 -22.87 -8.99 -19.54
N LEU A 66 -23.93 -9.37 -18.83
CA LEU A 66 -23.96 -10.66 -18.12
C LEU A 66 -23.93 -11.85 -19.10
N GLU A 67 -24.40 -11.66 -20.33
CA GLU A 67 -24.39 -12.65 -21.41
C GLU A 67 -22.95 -13.07 -21.79
N LEU A 68 -21.96 -12.22 -21.52
CA LEU A 68 -20.55 -12.54 -21.73
C LEU A 68 -20.17 -13.83 -20.99
N LEU A 69 -20.71 -14.05 -19.80
CA LEU A 69 -20.48 -15.26 -19.02
C LEU A 69 -21.22 -16.51 -19.54
N ASP A 70 -21.98 -16.40 -20.64
CA ASP A 70 -22.52 -17.57 -21.32
C ASP A 70 -21.48 -18.24 -22.25
N GLU A 71 -20.34 -17.57 -22.46
CA GLU A 71 -19.15 -18.21 -23.01
C GLU A 71 -18.48 -19.12 -21.96
N ASP A 72 -17.75 -20.15 -22.43
CA ASP A 72 -17.09 -21.15 -21.58
C ASP A 72 -15.77 -20.61 -20.99
N PHE A 73 -15.84 -19.65 -20.08
CA PHE A 73 -14.68 -19.19 -19.36
C PHE A 73 -14.23 -20.20 -18.31
N ALA A 74 -12.94 -20.55 -18.32
CA ALA A 74 -12.34 -21.43 -17.35
C ALA A 74 -11.93 -20.72 -16.05
N LEU A 75 -11.78 -19.39 -16.10
CA LEU A 75 -11.32 -18.57 -15.00
C LEU A 75 -11.80 -17.12 -15.20
N MET A 76 -12.14 -16.46 -14.10
CA MET A 76 -12.26 -15.00 -14.01
C MET A 76 -11.13 -14.44 -13.15
N VAL A 77 -10.40 -13.42 -13.63
CA VAL A 77 -9.48 -12.63 -12.81
C VAL A 77 -10.09 -11.24 -12.62
N LYS A 78 -10.49 -10.93 -11.39
CA LYS A 78 -11.14 -9.65 -11.08
C LYS A 78 -10.17 -8.63 -10.47
N ASN A 79 -10.40 -7.35 -10.76
CA ASN A 79 -9.77 -6.29 -9.99
C ASN A 79 -10.17 -6.39 -8.50
N PRO A 80 -9.23 -6.29 -7.55
CA PRO A 80 -9.53 -6.44 -6.13
C PRO A 80 -10.66 -5.54 -5.61
N GLY A 81 -10.78 -4.30 -6.15
CA GLY A 81 -11.81 -3.35 -5.76
C GLY A 81 -13.23 -3.71 -6.20
N ILE A 82 -13.40 -4.64 -7.14
CA ILE A 82 -14.74 -5.12 -7.54
C ILE A 82 -15.26 -6.05 -6.45
N ARG A 83 -16.45 -5.78 -5.95
CA ARG A 83 -17.08 -6.53 -4.85
C ARG A 83 -17.53 -7.92 -5.32
N TYR A 84 -17.66 -8.84 -4.38
CA TYR A 84 -18.18 -10.18 -4.67
C TYR A 84 -19.70 -10.20 -4.92
N ASP A 85 -20.44 -9.17 -4.48
CA ASP A 85 -21.84 -8.93 -4.81
C ASP A 85 -22.04 -8.21 -6.17
N ASN A 86 -20.99 -8.03 -6.95
CA ASN A 86 -21.11 -7.56 -8.34
C ASN A 86 -21.78 -8.64 -9.18
N PRO A 87 -22.80 -8.31 -9.99
CA PRO A 87 -23.57 -9.29 -10.78
C PRO A 87 -22.71 -10.17 -11.70
N MET A 88 -21.61 -9.65 -12.26
CA MET A 88 -20.67 -10.44 -13.06
C MET A 88 -19.96 -11.50 -12.20
N VAL A 89 -19.52 -11.12 -11.00
CA VAL A 89 -18.82 -12.02 -10.08
C VAL A 89 -19.79 -13.07 -9.53
N GLU A 90 -20.97 -12.67 -9.11
CA GLU A 90 -22.01 -13.62 -8.64
C GLU A 90 -22.39 -14.65 -9.71
N LYS A 91 -22.61 -14.19 -10.97
CA LYS A 91 -22.93 -15.11 -12.08
C LYS A 91 -21.76 -16.06 -12.37
N ALA A 92 -20.50 -15.59 -12.31
CA ALA A 92 -19.32 -16.45 -12.50
C ALA A 92 -19.25 -17.53 -11.42
N ILE A 93 -19.40 -17.17 -10.16
CA ILE A 93 -19.41 -18.10 -9.02
C ILE A 93 -20.58 -19.08 -9.15
N GLY A 94 -21.77 -18.62 -9.49
CA GLY A 94 -22.95 -19.44 -9.70
C GLY A 94 -22.81 -20.47 -10.84
N LYS A 95 -21.92 -20.19 -11.80
CA LYS A 95 -21.54 -21.14 -12.87
C LYS A 95 -20.35 -22.04 -12.50
N GLY A 96 -19.78 -21.92 -11.31
CA GLY A 96 -18.61 -22.66 -10.88
C GLY A 96 -17.31 -22.20 -11.55
N ILE A 97 -17.27 -20.97 -12.11
CA ILE A 97 -16.05 -20.38 -12.67
C ILE A 97 -15.21 -19.87 -11.49
N PRO A 98 -13.94 -20.34 -11.30
CA PRO A 98 -13.04 -19.81 -10.29
C PRO A 98 -12.85 -18.29 -10.47
N VAL A 99 -12.79 -17.56 -9.36
CA VAL A 99 -12.59 -16.08 -9.35
C VAL A 99 -11.34 -15.74 -8.57
N TRP A 100 -10.30 -15.34 -9.29
CA TRP A 100 -9.01 -14.99 -8.73
C TRP A 100 -8.74 -13.47 -8.74
N THR A 101 -7.75 -13.07 -7.96
CA THR A 101 -7.05 -11.80 -8.13
C THR A 101 -5.67 -12.05 -8.76
N GLU A 102 -5.01 -11.00 -9.24
CA GLU A 102 -3.71 -11.13 -9.90
C GLU A 102 -2.60 -11.66 -8.97
N VAL A 103 -2.83 -11.63 -7.65
CA VAL A 103 -1.92 -12.18 -6.64
C VAL A 103 -1.78 -13.71 -6.80
N GLU A 104 -2.86 -14.42 -7.10
CA GLU A 104 -2.80 -15.86 -7.36
C GLU A 104 -1.95 -16.15 -8.59
N LEU A 105 -2.13 -15.39 -9.67
CA LEU A 105 -1.29 -15.52 -10.87
C LEU A 105 0.19 -15.25 -10.55
N ALA A 106 0.48 -14.20 -9.79
CA ALA A 106 1.83 -13.86 -9.37
C ALA A 106 2.51 -15.02 -8.61
N TYR A 107 1.78 -15.63 -7.68
CA TYR A 107 2.26 -16.79 -6.92
C TYR A 107 2.59 -17.97 -7.85
N LEU A 108 1.65 -18.32 -8.73
CA LEU A 108 1.79 -19.49 -9.61
C LEU A 108 2.98 -19.36 -10.59
N VAL A 109 3.28 -18.15 -11.06
CA VAL A 109 4.38 -17.92 -12.01
C VAL A 109 5.71 -17.56 -11.36
N SER A 110 5.74 -17.25 -10.06
CA SER A 110 6.96 -16.85 -9.36
C SER A 110 7.90 -18.01 -9.13
N ASP A 111 9.19 -17.80 -9.36
CA ASP A 111 10.27 -18.67 -8.88
C ASP A 111 10.81 -18.19 -7.52
N ALA A 112 10.56 -16.94 -7.17
CA ALA A 112 11.03 -16.31 -5.94
C ALA A 112 10.16 -16.69 -4.75
N PRO A 113 10.74 -16.90 -3.54
CA PRO A 113 9.99 -16.98 -2.31
C PRO A 113 9.26 -15.67 -2.02
N ILE A 114 8.12 -15.77 -1.33
CA ILE A 114 7.26 -14.62 -1.02
C ILE A 114 7.25 -14.35 0.48
N VAL A 115 7.46 -13.08 0.85
CA VAL A 115 7.10 -12.52 2.13
C VAL A 115 5.82 -11.71 1.92
N GLY A 116 4.71 -12.18 2.43
CA GLY A 116 3.40 -11.52 2.30
C GLY A 116 3.08 -10.68 3.53
N ILE A 117 2.70 -9.42 3.36
CA ILE A 117 2.38 -8.51 4.46
C ILE A 117 0.94 -8.04 4.34
N THR A 118 0.13 -8.31 5.36
CA THR A 118 -1.23 -7.80 5.50
C THR A 118 -1.45 -7.14 6.86
N GLY A 119 -2.64 -6.64 7.11
CA GLY A 119 -3.04 -5.98 8.34
C GLY A 119 -3.90 -4.75 8.07
N SER A 120 -4.35 -4.07 9.10
CA SER A 120 -5.14 -2.83 8.95
C SER A 120 -4.24 -1.65 8.66
N ASN A 121 -3.28 -1.37 9.51
CA ASN A 121 -2.32 -0.27 9.41
C ASN A 121 -0.88 -0.79 9.35
N GLY A 122 0.07 0.06 8.93
CA GLY A 122 1.50 -0.25 8.93
C GLY A 122 1.99 -1.12 7.77
N LYS A 123 1.11 -1.70 6.96
CA LYS A 123 1.49 -2.58 5.82
C LYS A 123 2.59 -1.98 4.95
N THR A 124 2.35 -0.80 4.40
CA THR A 124 3.28 -0.14 3.47
C THR A 124 4.63 0.12 4.12
N THR A 125 4.62 0.63 5.36
CA THR A 125 5.84 0.91 6.13
C THR A 125 6.62 -0.39 6.39
N THR A 126 5.95 -1.43 6.90
CA THR A 126 6.57 -2.73 7.17
C THR A 126 7.11 -3.37 5.88
N THR A 127 6.34 -3.33 4.77
CA THR A 127 6.76 -3.88 3.48
C THR A 127 8.01 -3.17 2.96
N THR A 128 8.06 -1.84 3.08
CA THR A 128 9.23 -1.05 2.66
C THR A 128 10.43 -1.30 3.57
N MET A 129 10.27 -1.26 4.89
CA MET A 129 11.34 -1.59 5.84
C MET A 129 11.93 -2.96 5.59
N ILE A 130 11.09 -3.99 5.39
CA ILE A 130 11.55 -5.35 5.10
C ILE A 130 12.39 -5.37 3.82
N ALA A 131 11.93 -4.76 2.74
CA ALA A 131 12.67 -4.76 1.49
C ALA A 131 14.01 -4.02 1.59
N GLU A 132 14.06 -2.89 2.30
CA GLU A 132 15.30 -2.14 2.52
C GLU A 132 16.29 -2.93 3.38
N VAL A 133 15.84 -3.53 4.48
CA VAL A 133 16.70 -4.35 5.36
C VAL A 133 17.21 -5.59 4.63
N LEU A 134 16.38 -6.26 3.84
CA LEU A 134 16.83 -7.42 3.06
C LEU A 134 17.88 -7.02 2.02
N ASN A 135 17.65 -5.94 1.28
CA ASN A 135 18.60 -5.44 0.29
C ASN A 135 19.92 -4.98 0.95
N ALA A 136 19.88 -4.31 2.09
CA ALA A 136 21.08 -3.94 2.87
C ALA A 136 21.85 -5.19 3.36
N GLY A 137 21.13 -6.26 3.69
CA GLY A 137 21.68 -7.55 4.10
C GLY A 137 22.09 -8.47 2.94
N ASN A 138 22.23 -7.97 1.70
CA ASN A 138 22.56 -8.73 0.50
C ASN A 138 21.58 -9.88 0.20
N LYS A 139 20.30 -9.68 0.52
CA LYS A 139 19.18 -10.55 0.16
C LYS A 139 18.31 -9.79 -0.85
N PRO A 140 18.44 -10.00 -2.16
CA PRO A 140 17.72 -9.23 -3.16
C PRO A 140 16.21 -9.28 -2.92
N ALA A 141 15.59 -8.13 -2.71
CA ALA A 141 14.17 -8.01 -2.41
C ALA A 141 13.48 -7.06 -3.39
N LYS A 142 12.31 -7.46 -3.89
CA LYS A 142 11.49 -6.69 -4.82
C LYS A 142 10.12 -6.42 -4.22
N LEU A 143 9.78 -5.13 -4.13
CA LEU A 143 8.47 -4.66 -3.66
C LEU A 143 7.39 -4.90 -4.72
N CYS A 144 6.22 -5.38 -4.30
CA CYS A 144 5.07 -5.57 -5.20
C CYS A 144 3.74 -5.65 -4.45
N GLY A 145 2.65 -5.79 -5.22
CA GLY A 145 1.30 -5.99 -4.70
C GLY A 145 0.50 -4.68 -4.61
N ASN A 146 -0.02 -4.38 -3.43
CA ASN A 146 -0.80 -3.15 -3.19
C ASN A 146 0.08 -1.88 -3.09
N ILE A 147 1.38 -2.03 -3.21
CA ILE A 147 2.40 -0.98 -3.24
C ILE A 147 3.28 -1.16 -4.48
N GLY A 148 3.70 -0.05 -5.09
CA GLY A 148 4.59 -0.08 -6.25
C GLY A 148 3.91 -0.66 -7.50
N TYR A 149 4.43 -1.78 -7.96
CA TYR A 149 3.93 -2.48 -9.16
C TYR A 149 3.06 -3.68 -8.79
N PRO A 150 2.07 -4.05 -9.64
CA PRO A 150 1.30 -5.27 -9.45
C PRO A 150 2.20 -6.49 -9.25
N ALA A 151 1.80 -7.40 -8.35
CA ALA A 151 2.59 -8.58 -8.03
C ALA A 151 2.87 -9.45 -9.28
N SER A 152 1.88 -9.59 -10.16
CA SER A 152 2.00 -10.34 -11.42
C SER A 152 3.01 -9.72 -12.41
N SER A 153 3.24 -8.42 -12.37
CA SER A 153 4.29 -7.77 -13.19
C SER A 153 5.68 -8.11 -12.64
N VAL A 154 5.87 -7.97 -11.33
CA VAL A 154 7.17 -8.18 -10.68
C VAL A 154 7.57 -9.66 -10.70
N ALA A 155 6.61 -10.56 -10.48
CA ALA A 155 6.82 -12.01 -10.49
C ALA A 155 7.39 -12.53 -11.81
N GLN A 156 7.10 -11.88 -12.94
CA GLN A 156 7.63 -12.27 -14.25
C GLN A 156 9.14 -12.11 -14.38
N THR A 157 9.75 -11.20 -13.62
CA THR A 157 11.17 -10.86 -13.68
C THR A 157 11.95 -11.30 -12.46
N ALA A 158 11.25 -11.80 -11.45
CA ALA A 158 11.88 -12.32 -10.24
C ALA A 158 12.49 -13.71 -10.50
N THR A 159 13.61 -13.97 -9.86
CA THR A 159 14.35 -15.25 -9.87
C THR A 159 14.27 -15.94 -8.52
N ALA A 160 14.74 -17.17 -8.41
CA ALA A 160 14.78 -17.89 -7.13
C ALA A 160 15.74 -17.24 -6.09
N GLU A 161 16.61 -16.35 -6.51
CA GLU A 161 17.53 -15.61 -5.64
C GLU A 161 16.88 -14.35 -5.05
N ASP A 162 15.82 -13.85 -5.69
CA ASP A 162 15.05 -12.70 -5.22
C ASP A 162 14.07 -13.13 -4.12
N THR A 163 13.64 -12.17 -3.29
CA THR A 163 12.49 -12.30 -2.40
C THR A 163 11.40 -11.30 -2.84
N LEU A 164 10.19 -11.77 -3.12
CA LEU A 164 9.05 -10.90 -3.35
C LEU A 164 8.49 -10.43 -2.01
N VAL A 165 8.63 -9.15 -1.71
CA VAL A 165 8.06 -8.52 -0.52
C VAL A 165 6.75 -7.88 -0.93
N MET A 166 5.64 -8.55 -0.60
CA MET A 166 4.33 -8.31 -1.20
C MET A 166 3.35 -7.72 -0.20
N GLU A 167 2.95 -6.46 -0.40
CA GLU A 167 1.85 -5.86 0.35
C GLU A 167 0.52 -6.41 -0.15
N LEU A 168 -0.32 -6.90 0.77
CA LEU A 168 -1.59 -7.57 0.46
C LEU A 168 -2.76 -6.94 1.22
N SER A 169 -3.76 -6.48 0.47
CA SER A 169 -5.05 -6.07 1.03
C SER A 169 -5.97 -7.29 1.26
N SER A 170 -6.97 -7.13 2.14
CA SER A 170 -8.02 -8.15 2.30
C SER A 170 -8.73 -8.48 0.99
N PHE A 171 -8.96 -7.47 0.15
CA PHE A 171 -9.62 -7.62 -1.16
C PHE A 171 -8.82 -8.49 -2.14
N GLN A 172 -7.49 -8.41 -2.09
CA GLN A 172 -6.60 -9.26 -2.91
C GLN A 172 -6.59 -10.70 -2.40
N LEU A 173 -6.52 -10.88 -1.08
CA LEU A 173 -6.45 -12.20 -0.45
C LEU A 173 -7.72 -13.02 -0.66
N MET A 174 -8.91 -12.39 -0.71
CA MET A 174 -10.18 -13.09 -0.99
C MET A 174 -10.21 -13.79 -2.35
N GLY A 175 -9.36 -13.43 -3.29
CA GLY A 175 -9.26 -14.06 -4.61
C GLY A 175 -7.99 -14.91 -4.76
N THR A 176 -7.51 -15.52 -3.69
CA THR A 176 -6.39 -16.47 -3.69
C THR A 176 -6.89 -17.89 -3.40
N GLU A 177 -6.29 -18.89 -4.02
CA GLU A 177 -6.64 -20.30 -3.89
C GLU A 177 -5.45 -21.14 -3.44
N SER A 178 -4.34 -21.06 -4.16
CA SER A 178 -3.10 -21.81 -3.89
C SER A 178 -2.02 -20.97 -3.22
N PHE A 179 -2.24 -19.67 -3.07
CA PHE A 179 -1.28 -18.71 -2.55
C PHE A 179 -0.67 -19.17 -1.22
N ARG A 180 0.65 -19.33 -1.22
CA ARG A 180 1.43 -19.77 -0.06
C ARG A 180 2.69 -18.92 0.06
N PRO A 181 2.73 -17.88 0.88
CA PRO A 181 3.96 -17.18 1.19
C PRO A 181 4.84 -18.06 2.11
N HIS A 182 6.16 -17.92 1.99
CA HIS A 182 7.09 -18.57 2.93
C HIS A 182 7.06 -17.88 4.30
N ILE A 183 6.87 -16.56 4.31
CA ILE A 183 6.66 -15.78 5.54
C ILE A 183 5.43 -14.91 5.34
N ALA A 184 4.46 -15.00 6.26
CA ALA A 184 3.31 -14.11 6.33
C ALA A 184 3.44 -13.17 7.53
N VAL A 185 3.17 -11.88 7.34
CA VAL A 185 3.16 -10.87 8.41
C VAL A 185 1.77 -10.28 8.53
N VAL A 186 1.18 -10.35 9.71
CA VAL A 186 -0.06 -9.64 10.05
C VAL A 186 0.29 -8.52 11.03
N THR A 187 0.34 -7.27 10.55
CA THR A 187 0.81 -6.13 11.35
C THR A 187 -0.11 -5.82 12.52
N ASN A 188 -1.38 -5.66 12.25
CA ASN A 188 -2.45 -5.44 13.24
C ASN A 188 -3.83 -5.67 12.62
N LEU A 189 -4.84 -5.86 13.48
CA LEU A 189 -6.23 -6.10 13.12
C LEU A 189 -7.10 -5.05 13.85
N ILE A 190 -7.55 -4.04 13.12
CA ILE A 190 -8.39 -2.94 13.61
C ILE A 190 -9.54 -2.81 12.61
N ALA A 191 -10.76 -2.62 13.09
CA ALA A 191 -11.96 -2.52 12.27
C ALA A 191 -11.77 -1.45 11.16
N SER A 192 -11.92 -1.89 9.91
CA SER A 192 -11.78 -1.07 8.71
C SER A 192 -12.52 -1.75 7.56
N HIS A 193 -13.01 -0.97 6.58
CA HIS A 193 -13.70 -1.49 5.41
C HIS A 193 -14.92 -2.40 5.74
N ILE A 194 -15.63 -2.11 6.83
CA ILE A 194 -16.80 -2.87 7.27
C ILE A 194 -17.96 -2.72 6.26
N ASP A 195 -18.02 -1.58 5.57
CA ASP A 195 -18.92 -1.32 4.44
C ASP A 195 -18.75 -2.35 3.30
N TYR A 196 -17.55 -2.93 3.15
CA TYR A 196 -17.27 -3.97 2.16
C TYR A 196 -17.41 -5.39 2.76
N HIS A 197 -16.83 -5.64 3.92
CA HIS A 197 -16.75 -6.98 4.51
C HIS A 197 -17.98 -7.39 5.32
N GLY A 198 -18.82 -6.43 5.73
CA GLY A 198 -20.00 -6.66 6.56
C GLY A 198 -19.69 -6.65 8.06
N THR A 199 -18.77 -7.50 8.53
CA THR A 199 -18.38 -7.59 9.94
C THR A 199 -16.86 -7.46 10.13
N PHE A 200 -16.44 -7.24 11.39
CA PHE A 200 -15.01 -7.26 11.73
C PHE A 200 -14.43 -8.67 11.59
N GLU A 201 -15.20 -9.67 11.96
CA GLU A 201 -14.84 -11.10 11.83
C GLU A 201 -14.59 -11.49 10.37
N ASP A 202 -15.45 -11.06 9.44
CA ASP A 202 -15.26 -11.30 8.01
C ASP A 202 -14.02 -10.57 7.45
N TYR A 203 -13.77 -9.36 7.94
CA TYR A 203 -12.56 -8.61 7.61
C TYR A 203 -11.29 -9.32 8.09
N VAL A 204 -11.29 -9.83 9.32
CA VAL A 204 -10.19 -10.63 9.89
C VAL A 204 -10.03 -11.92 9.09
N ALA A 205 -11.11 -12.64 8.81
CA ALA A 205 -11.10 -13.87 8.02
C ALA A 205 -10.50 -13.65 6.64
N ALA A 206 -10.88 -12.56 5.95
CA ALA A 206 -10.32 -12.21 4.65
C ALA A 206 -8.80 -11.97 4.69
N LYS A 207 -8.28 -11.32 5.74
CA LYS A 207 -6.83 -11.15 5.93
C LYS A 207 -6.13 -12.45 6.30
N TRP A 208 -6.80 -13.29 7.09
CA TRP A 208 -6.27 -14.58 7.54
C TRP A 208 -6.12 -15.59 6.41
N MET A 209 -6.76 -15.37 5.25
CA MET A 209 -6.51 -16.17 4.05
C MET A 209 -5.04 -16.20 3.62
N ILE A 210 -4.23 -15.21 4.03
CA ILE A 210 -2.79 -15.16 3.74
C ILE A 210 -2.04 -16.44 4.13
N GLN A 211 -2.49 -17.13 5.17
CA GLN A 211 -1.86 -18.37 5.67
C GLN A 211 -2.58 -19.66 5.22
N GLY A 212 -3.65 -19.56 4.44
CA GLY A 212 -4.55 -20.69 4.14
C GLY A 212 -3.86 -21.93 3.58
N GLN A 213 -2.77 -21.77 2.84
CA GLN A 213 -1.99 -22.88 2.25
C GLN A 213 -0.63 -23.09 2.93
N MET A 214 -0.33 -22.37 4.02
CA MET A 214 0.95 -22.51 4.73
C MET A 214 1.03 -23.82 5.50
N THR A 215 2.26 -24.29 5.68
CA THR A 215 2.59 -25.55 6.40
C THR A 215 3.57 -25.25 7.53
N ALA A 216 3.97 -26.28 8.27
CA ALA A 216 4.96 -26.15 9.35
C ALA A 216 6.36 -25.68 8.89
N GLU A 217 6.63 -25.68 7.58
CA GLU A 217 7.87 -25.16 6.98
C GLU A 217 7.84 -23.64 6.77
N ASP A 218 6.65 -23.01 6.89
CA ASP A 218 6.43 -21.59 6.68
C ASP A 218 6.28 -20.86 8.02
N PHE A 219 6.44 -19.55 8.02
CA PHE A 219 6.39 -18.73 9.23
C PHE A 219 5.27 -17.70 9.16
N VAL A 220 4.51 -17.57 10.24
CA VAL A 220 3.55 -16.47 10.40
C VAL A 220 3.97 -15.55 11.54
N VAL A 221 4.13 -14.27 11.22
CA VAL A 221 4.52 -13.22 12.17
C VAL A 221 3.26 -12.52 12.66
N LEU A 222 3.02 -12.56 13.97
CA LEU A 222 1.80 -12.06 14.59
C LEU A 222 2.11 -11.07 15.72
N ASN A 223 1.36 -9.97 15.77
CA ASN A 223 1.46 -8.96 16.81
C ASN A 223 0.69 -9.36 18.09
N PHE A 224 1.39 -9.92 19.06
CA PHE A 224 0.82 -10.38 20.32
C PHE A 224 0.41 -9.26 21.29
N ASN A 225 0.54 -8.01 20.92
CA ASN A 225 -0.15 -6.92 21.61
C ASN A 225 -1.68 -7.02 21.44
N GLN A 226 -2.17 -7.79 20.45
CA GLN A 226 -3.58 -7.94 20.15
C GLN A 226 -4.10 -9.35 20.49
N LYS A 227 -5.27 -9.39 21.12
CA LYS A 227 -5.94 -10.63 21.49
C LYS A 227 -6.26 -11.49 20.25
N GLU A 228 -6.77 -10.85 19.20
CA GLU A 228 -7.12 -11.49 17.94
C GLU A 228 -5.92 -12.23 17.33
N ALA A 229 -4.73 -11.63 17.39
CA ALA A 229 -3.51 -12.25 16.88
C ALA A 229 -3.13 -13.51 17.69
N LYS A 230 -3.33 -13.50 19.01
CA LYS A 230 -3.10 -14.67 19.87
C LYS A 230 -4.10 -15.80 19.57
N GLU A 231 -5.37 -15.47 19.33
CA GLU A 231 -6.41 -16.44 18.96
C GLU A 231 -6.14 -17.05 17.57
N LEU A 232 -5.66 -16.26 16.61
CA LEU A 232 -5.30 -16.73 15.28
C LEU A 232 -4.05 -17.63 15.29
N ALA A 233 -3.13 -17.43 16.23
CA ALA A 233 -1.94 -18.26 16.38
C ALA A 233 -2.28 -19.76 16.63
N GLU A 234 -3.43 -20.03 17.25
CA GLU A 234 -3.90 -21.40 17.52
C GLU A 234 -4.54 -22.08 16.29
N GLN A 235 -4.82 -21.31 15.23
CA GLN A 235 -5.56 -21.77 14.05
C GLN A 235 -4.67 -22.06 12.83
N THR A 236 -3.36 -21.84 12.92
CA THR A 236 -2.44 -22.04 11.81
C THR A 236 -1.61 -23.32 11.93
N LYS A 237 -1.21 -23.86 10.78
CA LYS A 237 -0.21 -24.93 10.70
C LYS A 237 1.21 -24.39 10.58
N ALA A 238 1.37 -23.10 10.24
CA ALA A 238 2.67 -22.47 10.10
C ALA A 238 3.34 -22.27 11.47
N THR A 239 4.66 -22.16 11.47
CA THR A 239 5.41 -21.81 12.66
C THR A 239 5.14 -20.35 13.05
N VAL A 240 4.53 -20.15 14.21
CA VAL A 240 4.23 -18.80 14.73
C VAL A 240 5.48 -18.16 15.30
N VAL A 241 5.81 -16.96 14.85
CA VAL A 241 6.87 -16.11 15.41
C VAL A 241 6.23 -14.81 15.91
N PRO A 242 5.99 -14.66 17.21
CA PRO A 242 5.32 -13.51 17.77
C PRO A 242 6.21 -12.27 17.78
N LEU A 243 5.58 -11.09 17.73
CA LEU A 243 6.18 -9.84 18.14
C LEU A 243 5.37 -9.19 19.25
N SER A 244 6.03 -8.45 20.14
CA SER A 244 5.34 -7.68 21.20
C SER A 244 6.15 -6.48 21.67
N THR A 245 5.45 -5.37 21.96
CA THR A 245 6.01 -4.23 22.67
C THR A 245 5.60 -4.21 24.15
N LEU A 246 4.80 -5.20 24.61
CA LEU A 246 4.21 -5.25 25.94
C LEU A 246 4.79 -6.35 26.82
N GLU A 247 5.31 -7.41 26.21
CA GLU A 247 5.81 -8.60 26.91
C GLU A 247 6.96 -9.25 26.16
N VAL A 248 7.80 -10.02 26.89
CA VAL A 248 8.84 -10.84 26.29
C VAL A 248 8.21 -12.07 25.66
N VAL A 249 8.53 -12.32 24.37
CA VAL A 249 7.99 -13.42 23.57
C VAL A 249 9.11 -14.21 22.91
N ASP A 250 8.85 -15.48 22.50
CA ASP A 250 9.80 -16.27 21.68
C ASP A 250 9.82 -15.80 20.22
N GLY A 251 10.15 -14.54 20.02
CA GLY A 251 10.17 -13.84 18.75
C GLY A 251 10.86 -12.50 18.88
N ALA A 252 10.29 -11.42 18.34
CA ALA A 252 10.83 -10.08 18.51
C ALA A 252 10.05 -9.30 19.59
N TYR A 253 10.76 -8.58 20.44
CA TYR A 253 10.13 -7.82 21.53
C TYR A 253 10.88 -6.55 21.92
N LEU A 254 10.13 -5.63 22.53
CA LEU A 254 10.66 -4.43 23.18
C LEU A 254 10.80 -4.69 24.69
N ALA A 255 11.99 -4.43 25.23
CA ALA A 255 12.23 -4.41 26.69
C ALA A 255 13.25 -3.33 27.03
N ASP A 256 12.98 -2.54 28.06
CA ASP A 256 13.86 -1.46 28.55
C ASP A 256 14.36 -0.53 27.44
N GLY A 257 13.45 -0.15 26.49
CA GLY A 257 13.79 0.73 25.37
C GLY A 257 14.64 0.06 24.27
N LYS A 258 14.81 -1.26 24.30
CA LYS A 258 15.66 -2.02 23.38
C LYS A 258 14.86 -3.09 22.64
N LEU A 259 15.23 -3.31 21.39
CA LEU A 259 14.64 -4.33 20.53
C LEU A 259 15.46 -5.61 20.57
N TYR A 260 14.77 -6.72 20.77
CA TYR A 260 15.38 -8.05 20.84
C TYR A 260 14.72 -9.01 19.84
N PHE A 261 15.47 -10.03 19.42
CA PHE A 261 14.96 -11.20 18.74
C PHE A 261 15.44 -12.47 19.45
N LYS A 262 14.50 -13.24 20.04
CA LYS A 262 14.81 -14.49 20.79
C LYS A 262 15.97 -14.31 21.79
N GLY A 263 15.96 -13.20 22.54
CA GLY A 263 16.97 -12.86 23.53
C GLY A 263 18.24 -12.19 22.97
N GLU A 264 18.46 -12.15 21.66
CA GLU A 264 19.53 -11.39 21.04
C GLU A 264 19.15 -9.90 20.97
N TYR A 265 19.99 -9.02 21.54
CA TYR A 265 19.85 -7.57 21.38
C TYR A 265 20.09 -7.16 19.93
N ILE A 266 19.18 -6.40 19.36
CA ILE A 266 19.28 -5.89 18.00
C ILE A 266 19.72 -4.41 17.99
N MET A 267 18.91 -3.51 18.56
CA MET A 267 19.17 -2.07 18.60
C MET A 267 18.35 -1.37 19.69
N ASP A 268 18.66 -0.12 19.98
CA ASP A 268 17.82 0.72 20.82
C ASP A 268 16.62 1.24 20.00
N ALA A 269 15.43 1.30 20.62
CA ALA A 269 14.20 1.65 19.92
C ALA A 269 14.15 3.12 19.46
N ASP A 270 14.87 4.01 20.15
CA ASP A 270 15.01 5.43 19.79
C ASP A 270 15.94 5.67 18.60
N GLN A 271 16.70 4.66 18.18
CA GLN A 271 17.55 4.70 16.99
C GLN A 271 16.79 4.37 15.68
N ILE A 272 15.51 3.99 15.75
CA ILE A 272 14.71 3.81 14.54
C ILE A 272 14.56 5.17 13.85
N GLY A 273 14.87 5.25 12.55
CA GLY A 273 14.91 6.50 11.79
C GLY A 273 13.54 7.21 11.63
N VAL A 274 12.44 6.54 11.99
CA VAL A 274 11.09 7.11 12.00
C VAL A 274 10.48 7.00 13.40
N PRO A 275 9.92 8.10 13.95
CA PRO A 275 9.36 8.11 15.30
C PRO A 275 7.99 7.40 15.38
N GLY A 276 7.57 7.13 16.61
CA GLY A 276 6.22 6.64 16.95
C GLY A 276 6.18 5.17 17.34
N SER A 277 5.36 4.85 18.33
CA SER A 277 5.22 3.49 18.90
C SER A 277 4.78 2.46 17.86
N HIS A 278 3.93 2.84 16.91
CA HIS A 278 3.53 1.98 15.80
C HIS A 278 4.69 1.62 14.86
N ASN A 279 5.73 2.47 14.75
CA ASN A 279 6.92 2.16 13.98
C ASN A 279 7.87 1.21 14.72
N VAL A 280 7.81 1.16 16.05
CA VAL A 280 8.47 0.10 16.83
C VAL A 280 7.88 -1.28 16.50
N GLU A 281 6.55 -1.40 16.41
CA GLU A 281 5.89 -2.65 15.97
C GLU A 281 6.27 -3.03 14.54
N ASN A 282 6.29 -2.06 13.61
CA ASN A 282 6.72 -2.27 12.23
C ASN A 282 8.19 -2.73 12.15
N ALA A 283 9.07 -2.15 12.98
CA ALA A 283 10.48 -2.54 13.07
C ALA A 283 10.64 -3.94 13.66
N LEU A 284 9.88 -4.30 14.71
CA LEU A 284 9.88 -5.66 15.28
C LEU A 284 9.46 -6.70 14.22
N ALA A 285 8.40 -6.44 13.44
CA ALA A 285 7.99 -7.31 12.34
C ALA A 285 9.11 -7.45 11.30
N THR A 286 9.77 -6.35 10.97
CA THR A 286 10.91 -6.33 10.04
C THR A 286 12.08 -7.15 10.57
N ILE A 287 12.43 -7.00 11.86
CA ILE A 287 13.49 -7.77 12.53
C ILE A 287 13.19 -9.27 12.44
N VAL A 288 11.95 -9.71 12.71
CA VAL A 288 11.58 -11.13 12.58
C VAL A 288 11.87 -11.64 11.18
N VAL A 289 11.35 -10.96 10.15
CA VAL A 289 11.54 -11.38 8.74
C VAL A 289 13.02 -11.41 8.37
N ALA A 290 13.77 -10.36 8.71
CA ALA A 290 15.21 -10.27 8.43
C ALA A 290 16.01 -11.39 9.10
N LYS A 291 15.74 -11.70 10.36
CA LYS A 291 16.41 -12.79 11.10
C LYS A 291 16.04 -14.17 10.55
N LEU A 292 14.78 -14.40 10.16
CA LEU A 292 14.37 -15.66 9.53
C LEU A 292 15.06 -15.87 8.18
N LEU A 293 15.33 -14.80 7.43
CA LEU A 293 16.04 -14.85 6.14
C LEU A 293 17.56 -14.74 6.28
N GLY A 294 18.09 -14.72 7.51
CA GLY A 294 19.52 -14.77 7.78
C GLY A 294 20.27 -13.45 7.55
N VAL A 295 19.60 -12.31 7.69
CA VAL A 295 20.26 -11.00 7.68
C VAL A 295 21.00 -10.82 9.01
N ASP A 296 22.23 -10.33 8.95
CA ASP A 296 23.00 -10.05 10.14
C ASP A 296 22.47 -8.82 10.91
N ARG A 297 22.80 -8.76 12.20
CA ARG A 297 22.35 -7.71 13.10
C ARG A 297 22.78 -6.31 12.64
N GLN A 298 23.99 -6.16 12.13
CA GLN A 298 24.53 -4.85 11.77
C GLN A 298 23.74 -4.26 10.59
N ALA A 299 23.47 -5.05 9.55
CA ALA A 299 22.65 -4.62 8.41
C ALA A 299 21.23 -4.24 8.83
N ILE A 300 20.61 -4.99 9.77
CA ILE A 300 19.31 -4.64 10.32
C ILE A 300 19.36 -3.28 11.03
N GLN A 301 20.33 -3.09 11.92
CA GLN A 301 20.48 -1.87 12.70
C GLN A 301 20.72 -0.64 11.79
N GLU A 302 21.68 -0.73 10.87
CA GLU A 302 22.03 0.36 9.96
C GLU A 302 20.84 0.74 9.08
N SER A 303 20.13 -0.23 8.50
CA SER A 303 18.98 0.03 7.64
C SER A 303 17.80 0.63 8.40
N LEU A 304 17.43 0.09 9.57
CA LEU A 304 16.33 0.65 10.36
C LEU A 304 16.65 2.05 10.92
N SER A 305 17.90 2.33 11.24
CA SER A 305 18.33 3.67 11.69
C SER A 305 18.33 4.69 10.54
N ALA A 306 18.65 4.26 9.32
CA ALA A 306 18.63 5.11 8.13
C ALA A 306 17.23 5.26 7.50
N PHE A 307 16.24 4.46 7.94
CA PHE A 307 14.91 4.45 7.35
C PHE A 307 14.19 5.79 7.55
N GLY A 308 14.03 6.57 6.47
CA GLY A 308 13.42 7.90 6.48
C GLY A 308 11.90 7.90 6.27
N GLY A 309 11.23 6.76 6.36
CA GLY A 309 9.80 6.62 6.06
C GLY A 309 9.52 6.20 4.62
N VAL A 310 8.23 6.02 4.32
CA VAL A 310 7.79 5.65 2.97
C VAL A 310 7.73 6.89 2.10
N LYS A 311 8.33 6.82 0.92
CA LYS A 311 8.31 7.92 -0.06
C LYS A 311 6.87 8.40 -0.29
N HIS A 312 6.65 9.71 -0.19
CA HIS A 312 5.36 10.38 -0.34
C HIS A 312 4.28 10.02 0.72
N ARG A 313 4.63 9.37 1.82
CA ARG A 313 3.72 9.08 2.92
C ARG A 313 4.30 9.61 4.24
N LEU A 314 3.93 10.81 4.62
CA LEU A 314 4.44 11.55 5.79
C LEU A 314 5.97 11.45 5.90
N GLN A 315 6.62 11.42 4.73
CA GLN A 315 8.05 11.27 4.58
C GLN A 315 8.75 12.53 5.11
N PHE A 316 9.60 12.38 6.11
CA PHE A 316 10.52 13.45 6.47
C PHE A 316 11.54 13.62 5.36
N VAL A 317 11.59 14.81 4.76
CA VAL A 317 12.46 15.12 3.61
C VAL A 317 13.78 15.70 4.08
N GLY A 318 13.74 16.52 5.11
CA GLY A 318 14.90 17.18 5.67
C GLY A 318 14.55 18.51 6.33
N GLU A 319 15.57 19.27 6.68
CA GLU A 319 15.46 20.58 7.33
C GLU A 319 16.30 21.62 6.61
N ILE A 320 15.76 22.82 6.42
CA ILE A 320 16.45 23.99 5.88
C ILE A 320 16.24 25.16 6.84
N ASN A 321 17.31 25.75 7.37
CA ASN A 321 17.25 26.90 8.30
C ASN A 321 16.39 26.64 9.56
N GLY A 322 16.26 25.38 10.00
CA GLY A 322 15.44 25.00 11.14
C GLY A 322 13.96 24.81 10.80
N VAL A 323 13.58 24.81 9.51
CA VAL A 323 12.24 24.48 9.01
C VAL A 323 12.24 23.04 8.51
N SER A 324 11.36 22.22 9.05
CA SER A 324 11.23 20.79 8.68
C SER A 324 10.27 20.60 7.52
N PHE A 325 10.61 19.73 6.56
CA PHE A 325 9.79 19.44 5.38
C PHE A 325 9.26 18.01 5.43
N TYR A 326 7.94 17.85 5.20
CA TYR A 326 7.29 16.53 5.13
C TYR A 326 6.51 16.38 3.84
N ASN A 327 6.74 15.26 3.16
CA ASN A 327 6.06 14.89 1.91
C ASN A 327 5.01 13.81 2.18
N ASP A 328 3.75 14.20 2.10
CA ASP A 328 2.60 13.30 2.24
C ASP A 328 1.70 13.38 1.00
N SER A 329 2.33 13.47 -0.18
CA SER A 329 1.62 13.56 -1.46
C SER A 329 0.64 12.42 -1.72
N LYS A 330 0.79 11.27 -1.03
CA LYS A 330 -0.13 10.12 -1.07
C LYS A 330 -1.47 10.39 -0.38
N SER A 331 -1.59 11.42 0.44
CA SER A 331 -2.85 11.84 1.07
C SER A 331 -3.77 12.50 0.05
N THR A 332 -4.49 11.66 -0.70
CA THR A 332 -5.38 12.06 -1.81
C THR A 332 -6.85 12.19 -1.40
N ASN A 333 -7.13 12.22 -0.10
CA ASN A 333 -8.45 12.44 0.47
C ASN A 333 -8.36 13.10 1.86
N ILE A 334 -9.50 13.62 2.33
CA ILE A 334 -9.63 14.36 3.59
C ILE A 334 -9.13 13.54 4.79
N LEU A 335 -9.60 12.30 4.95
CA LEU A 335 -9.24 11.43 6.08
C LEU A 335 -7.72 11.20 6.19
N ALA A 336 -7.03 11.08 5.06
CA ALA A 336 -5.59 10.88 5.06
C ALA A 336 -4.86 12.14 5.58
N THR A 337 -5.27 13.32 5.14
CA THR A 337 -4.71 14.61 5.61
C THR A 337 -5.03 14.87 7.09
N GLN A 338 -6.23 14.54 7.57
CA GLN A 338 -6.57 14.60 9.00
C GLN A 338 -5.60 13.76 9.84
N LYS A 339 -5.33 12.51 9.40
CA LYS A 339 -4.36 11.64 10.07
C LYS A 339 -2.94 12.19 10.03
N ALA A 340 -2.54 12.83 8.94
CA ALA A 340 -1.23 13.46 8.85
C ALA A 340 -1.11 14.63 9.84
N LEU A 341 -2.11 15.52 9.88
CA LEU A 341 -2.14 16.67 10.78
C LEU A 341 -2.12 16.26 12.26
N SER A 342 -2.80 15.18 12.64
CA SER A 342 -2.85 14.69 14.03
C SER A 342 -1.47 14.36 14.65
N GLY A 343 -0.42 14.26 13.82
CA GLY A 343 0.96 14.01 14.27
C GLY A 343 1.76 15.26 14.59
N PHE A 344 1.19 16.47 14.41
CA PHE A 344 1.92 17.73 14.53
C PHE A 344 1.24 18.74 15.45
N ASP A 345 1.98 19.74 15.87
CA ASP A 345 1.47 20.94 16.50
C ASP A 345 1.03 21.92 15.39
N ASN A 346 -0.29 22.07 15.21
CA ASN A 346 -0.88 22.88 14.17
C ASN A 346 -0.29 24.32 14.12
N SER A 347 0.05 24.91 15.25
CA SER A 347 0.59 26.27 15.32
C SER A 347 1.94 26.44 14.61
N LYS A 348 2.58 25.34 14.23
CA LYS A 348 3.85 25.31 13.49
C LYS A 348 3.71 24.78 12.07
N VAL A 349 2.52 24.34 11.67
CA VAL A 349 2.31 23.72 10.36
C VAL A 349 1.89 24.75 9.33
N ILE A 350 2.61 24.77 8.20
CA ILE A 350 2.19 25.41 6.95
C ILE A 350 1.79 24.27 6.01
N LEU A 351 0.48 24.12 5.80
CA LEU A 351 -0.10 23.04 5.01
C LEU A 351 -0.17 23.39 3.53
N ILE A 352 0.37 22.55 2.64
CA ILE A 352 0.14 22.63 1.19
C ILE A 352 -0.99 21.68 0.84
N ALA A 353 -2.14 22.22 0.36
CA ALA A 353 -3.34 21.45 0.07
C ALA A 353 -4.01 21.87 -1.24
N GLY A 354 -4.71 20.92 -1.88
CA GLY A 354 -5.44 21.10 -3.13
C GLY A 354 -5.06 20.09 -4.21
N GLY A 355 -5.72 20.19 -5.36
CA GLY A 355 -5.60 19.29 -6.49
C GLY A 355 -6.90 19.18 -7.27
N LEU A 356 -7.22 17.99 -7.79
CA LEU A 356 -8.40 17.71 -8.61
C LEU A 356 -9.70 17.97 -7.84
N ASP A 357 -10.57 18.79 -8.39
CA ASP A 357 -11.94 19.00 -7.83
C ASP A 357 -12.86 17.82 -8.21
N ARG A 358 -13.32 17.10 -7.20
CA ARG A 358 -14.30 16.00 -7.32
C ARG A 358 -15.68 16.41 -6.82
N GLY A 359 -15.89 17.69 -6.54
CA GLY A 359 -17.14 18.20 -5.99
C GLY A 359 -17.32 17.97 -4.49
N ASN A 360 -16.28 17.50 -3.79
CA ASN A 360 -16.35 17.27 -2.35
C ASN A 360 -16.30 18.59 -1.58
N GLU A 361 -17.11 18.74 -0.55
CA GLU A 361 -16.94 19.76 0.48
C GLU A 361 -15.85 19.34 1.46
N PHE A 362 -15.10 20.32 2.00
CA PHE A 362 -14.00 20.08 2.95
C PHE A 362 -14.40 20.36 4.40
N ASP A 363 -15.68 20.37 4.70
CA ASP A 363 -16.21 20.68 6.04
C ASP A 363 -15.72 19.68 7.10
N GLU A 364 -15.52 18.42 6.72
CA GLU A 364 -14.97 17.41 7.61
C GLU A 364 -13.51 17.69 8.00
N LEU A 365 -12.77 18.46 7.21
CA LEU A 365 -11.38 18.82 7.49
C LEU A 365 -11.27 20.05 8.41
N VAL A 366 -12.29 20.90 8.49
CA VAL A 366 -12.26 22.18 9.25
C VAL A 366 -11.76 22.01 10.68
N PRO A 367 -12.22 21.03 11.47
CA PRO A 367 -11.73 20.86 12.85
C PRO A 367 -10.22 20.64 12.96
N ASP A 368 -9.62 19.97 11.96
CA ASP A 368 -8.18 19.65 11.94
C ASP A 368 -7.34 20.81 11.41
N LEU A 369 -7.97 21.79 10.71
CA LEU A 369 -7.30 22.99 10.23
C LEU A 369 -7.18 24.07 11.31
N ILE A 370 -8.02 24.04 12.34
CA ILE A 370 -8.01 25.05 13.42
C ILE A 370 -6.61 25.13 14.04
N GLY A 371 -6.09 26.37 14.09
CA GLY A 371 -4.78 26.66 14.69
C GLY A 371 -3.58 26.41 13.77
N LEU A 372 -3.77 26.01 12.50
CA LEU A 372 -2.67 25.98 11.54
C LEU A 372 -2.04 27.38 11.40
N LYS A 373 -0.71 27.41 11.28
CA LYS A 373 0.01 28.67 11.08
C LYS A 373 -0.38 29.35 9.77
N ASN A 374 -0.51 28.57 8.68
CA ASN A 374 -0.92 29.05 7.36
C ASN A 374 -1.26 27.88 6.43
N MET A 375 -1.92 28.16 5.32
CA MET A 375 -2.11 27.20 4.24
C MET A 375 -1.67 27.78 2.90
N VAL A 376 -1.05 26.93 2.06
CA VAL A 376 -0.80 27.21 0.65
C VAL A 376 -1.71 26.33 -0.18
N ILE A 377 -2.60 26.96 -0.94
CA ILE A 377 -3.66 26.26 -1.68
C ILE A 377 -3.40 26.30 -3.19
N LEU A 378 -3.78 25.23 -3.89
CA LEU A 378 -3.54 25.13 -5.34
C LEU A 378 -4.52 24.18 -6.03
N GLY A 379 -4.53 24.23 -7.36
CA GLY A 379 -5.28 23.33 -8.21
C GLY A 379 -6.76 23.63 -8.31
N GLN A 380 -7.50 22.73 -8.97
CA GLN A 380 -8.93 22.93 -9.24
C GLN A 380 -9.78 23.05 -7.97
N SER A 381 -9.40 22.37 -6.89
CA SER A 381 -10.12 22.38 -5.62
C SER A 381 -9.78 23.58 -4.73
N ALA A 382 -8.84 24.46 -5.11
CA ALA A 382 -8.40 25.61 -4.30
C ALA A 382 -9.57 26.45 -3.77
N PRO A 383 -10.62 26.81 -4.54
CA PRO A 383 -11.74 27.60 -4.01
C PRO A 383 -12.50 26.89 -2.88
N ARG A 384 -12.64 25.55 -2.93
CA ARG A 384 -13.32 24.76 -1.87
C ARG A 384 -12.44 24.60 -0.63
N VAL A 385 -11.14 24.41 -0.83
CA VAL A 385 -10.16 24.37 0.27
C VAL A 385 -10.09 25.73 0.97
N GLN A 386 -10.17 26.84 0.20
CA GLN A 386 -10.28 28.19 0.73
C GLN A 386 -11.49 28.33 1.67
N CYS A 387 -12.68 27.87 1.23
CA CYS A 387 -13.88 27.92 2.07
C CYS A 387 -13.70 27.17 3.41
N ALA A 388 -12.96 26.06 3.41
CA ALA A 388 -12.66 25.34 4.66
C ALA A 388 -11.65 26.10 5.53
N ALA A 389 -10.62 26.68 4.92
CA ALA A 389 -9.64 27.51 5.62
C ALA A 389 -10.30 28.75 6.26
N ASP A 390 -11.22 29.43 5.53
CA ASP A 390 -11.98 30.56 6.05
C ASP A 390 -12.82 30.18 7.29
N LYS A 391 -13.48 29.00 7.26
CA LYS A 391 -14.23 28.47 8.39
C LYS A 391 -13.34 28.15 9.60
N ALA A 392 -12.10 27.76 9.35
CA ALA A 392 -11.09 27.46 10.38
C ALA A 392 -10.31 28.71 10.84
N GLU A 393 -10.59 29.88 10.25
CA GLU A 393 -9.87 31.15 10.50
C GLU A 393 -8.37 31.05 10.20
N VAL A 394 -7.98 30.30 9.13
CA VAL A 394 -6.59 30.13 8.70
C VAL A 394 -6.31 30.96 7.45
N GLU A 395 -5.25 31.76 7.49
CA GLU A 395 -4.80 32.52 6.32
C GLU A 395 -4.29 31.59 5.22
N THR A 396 -4.55 31.98 3.95
CA THR A 396 -4.17 31.19 2.79
C THR A 396 -3.34 32.00 1.80
N ILE A 397 -2.49 31.29 1.05
CA ILE A 397 -1.72 31.80 -0.08
C ILE A 397 -2.00 30.91 -1.27
N GLU A 398 -2.46 31.47 -2.38
CA GLU A 398 -2.67 30.72 -3.61
C GLU A 398 -1.35 30.47 -4.35
N ALA A 399 -1.17 29.26 -4.89
CA ALA A 399 0.01 28.86 -5.65
C ALA A 399 -0.36 28.29 -7.03
N LEU A 400 0.58 28.41 -7.97
CA LEU A 400 0.40 27.95 -9.36
C LEU A 400 0.57 26.43 -9.48
N ASP A 401 1.55 25.86 -8.78
CA ASP A 401 1.91 24.45 -8.77
C ASP A 401 2.60 24.06 -7.45
N ILE A 402 3.02 22.79 -7.32
CA ILE A 402 3.71 22.31 -6.10
C ILE A 402 5.07 22.98 -5.88
N ALA A 403 5.80 23.32 -6.94
CA ALA A 403 7.09 24.00 -6.80
C ALA A 403 6.90 25.42 -6.26
N ASP A 404 5.93 26.16 -6.81
CA ASP A 404 5.56 27.51 -6.32
C ASP A 404 5.00 27.43 -4.89
N ALA A 405 4.15 26.44 -4.60
CA ALA A 405 3.60 26.23 -3.26
C ALA A 405 4.69 25.95 -2.23
N THR A 406 5.67 25.11 -2.57
CA THR A 406 6.77 24.77 -1.67
C THR A 406 7.65 26.00 -1.38
N ARG A 407 7.96 26.81 -2.40
CA ARG A 407 8.73 28.04 -2.24
C ARG A 407 7.96 29.08 -1.41
N LYS A 408 6.65 29.26 -1.64
CA LYS A 408 5.81 30.18 -0.87
C LYS A 408 5.68 29.74 0.59
N ALA A 409 5.46 28.46 0.83
CA ALA A 409 5.40 27.91 2.19
C ALA A 409 6.72 28.13 2.94
N PHE A 410 7.86 27.91 2.30
CA PHE A 410 9.17 28.16 2.91
C PHE A 410 9.44 29.65 3.16
N ALA A 411 9.00 30.52 2.26
CA ALA A 411 9.22 31.98 2.39
C ALA A 411 8.52 32.61 3.61
N ILE A 412 7.42 32.00 4.09
CA ILE A 412 6.69 32.46 5.29
C ILE A 412 7.02 31.64 6.54
N ALA A 413 7.82 30.58 6.39
CA ALA A 413 8.19 29.72 7.50
C ALA A 413 9.29 30.35 8.37
N GLU A 414 9.21 30.11 9.67
CA GLU A 414 10.20 30.49 10.67
C GLU A 414 10.87 29.25 11.25
N LYS A 415 11.99 29.44 11.93
CA LYS A 415 12.70 28.34 12.60
C LYS A 415 11.79 27.59 13.58
N GLY A 416 11.68 26.29 13.41
CA GLY A 416 10.83 25.40 14.19
C GLY A 416 9.47 25.10 13.53
N ASP A 417 9.20 25.71 12.36
CA ASP A 417 8.01 25.42 11.57
C ASP A 417 8.15 24.17 10.72
N ILE A 418 7.01 23.73 10.21
CA ILE A 418 6.86 22.53 9.39
C ILE A 418 6.17 22.90 8.08
N VAL A 419 6.81 22.63 6.95
CA VAL A 419 6.18 22.65 5.63
C VAL A 419 5.67 21.25 5.32
N LEU A 420 4.36 21.07 5.31
CA LEU A 420 3.70 19.78 5.10
C LEU A 420 2.94 19.75 3.78
N LEU A 421 3.40 18.96 2.81
CA LEU A 421 2.61 18.61 1.64
C LEU A 421 1.64 17.48 2.02
N SER A 422 0.37 17.78 2.28
CA SER A 422 -0.71 16.79 2.49
C SER A 422 -1.99 17.27 1.81
N PRO A 423 -2.13 16.96 0.51
CA PRO A 423 -3.01 17.69 -0.41
C PRO A 423 -4.51 17.50 -0.20
N ALA A 424 -4.97 16.48 0.51
CA ALA A 424 -6.37 16.06 0.66
C ALA A 424 -7.08 15.72 -0.68
N ASN A 425 -6.38 15.83 -1.81
CA ASN A 425 -6.90 15.70 -3.18
C ASN A 425 -6.03 14.84 -4.07
N ALA A 426 -6.64 14.21 -5.07
CA ALA A 426 -5.91 13.58 -6.17
C ALA A 426 -5.11 14.64 -6.96
N SER A 427 -4.07 14.20 -7.66
CA SER A 427 -3.12 15.06 -8.37
C SER A 427 -3.44 15.26 -9.86
N TRP A 428 -4.47 14.61 -10.37
CA TRP A 428 -4.70 14.42 -11.82
C TRP A 428 -5.14 15.67 -12.58
N ASP A 429 -5.33 16.79 -11.91
CA ASP A 429 -5.52 18.10 -12.51
C ASP A 429 -4.22 18.71 -13.05
N MET A 430 -3.07 18.39 -12.43
CA MET A 430 -1.77 18.97 -12.77
C MET A 430 -0.66 17.92 -12.96
N TYR A 431 -0.81 16.70 -12.41
CA TYR A 431 0.22 15.66 -12.41
C TYR A 431 -0.38 14.31 -12.77
N ALA A 432 0.39 13.45 -13.46
CA ALA A 432 -0.05 12.11 -13.85
C ALA A 432 -0.46 11.22 -12.67
N ASN A 433 0.18 11.38 -11.53
CA ASN A 433 -0.11 10.65 -10.29
C ASN A 433 0.48 11.40 -9.08
N PHE A 434 0.21 10.89 -7.86
CA PHE A 434 0.70 11.51 -6.63
C PHE A 434 2.22 11.37 -6.47
N GLU A 435 2.82 10.36 -7.07
CA GLU A 435 4.27 10.15 -7.05
C GLU A 435 4.98 11.30 -7.76
N VAL A 436 4.55 11.64 -8.97
CA VAL A 436 5.10 12.79 -9.74
C VAL A 436 4.93 14.09 -8.96
N ARG A 437 3.76 14.33 -8.36
CA ARG A 437 3.51 15.49 -7.49
C ARG A 437 4.47 15.55 -6.32
N GLY A 438 4.68 14.42 -5.66
CA GLY A 438 5.60 14.32 -4.53
C GLY A 438 7.07 14.44 -4.94
N ASP A 439 7.45 13.97 -6.13
CA ASP A 439 8.81 14.15 -6.68
C ASP A 439 9.13 15.61 -6.97
N VAL A 440 8.16 16.38 -7.47
CA VAL A 440 8.32 17.84 -7.65
C VAL A 440 8.57 18.53 -6.30
N PHE A 441 7.87 18.14 -5.24
CA PHE A 441 8.13 18.66 -3.90
C PHE A 441 9.55 18.33 -3.41
N LEU A 442 10.02 17.09 -3.60
CA LEU A 442 11.40 16.68 -3.25
C LEU A 442 12.44 17.46 -4.05
N GLN A 443 12.24 17.60 -5.35
CA GLN A 443 13.14 18.38 -6.21
C GLN A 443 13.22 19.83 -5.77
N THR A 444 12.07 20.47 -5.47
CA THR A 444 12.02 21.86 -5.02
C THR A 444 12.71 22.04 -3.66
N PHE A 445 12.57 21.06 -2.75
CA PHE A 445 13.31 21.07 -1.49
C PHE A 445 14.82 21.05 -1.73
N GLU A 446 15.33 20.24 -2.66
CA GLU A 446 16.77 20.24 -3.00
C GLU A 446 17.24 21.57 -3.61
N GLU A 447 16.39 22.22 -4.41
CA GLU A 447 16.69 23.55 -4.99
C GLU A 447 16.73 24.67 -3.93
N LEU A 448 16.06 24.51 -2.79
CA LEU A 448 16.01 25.47 -1.70
C LEU A 448 17.21 25.40 -0.73
N LYS A 449 17.98 24.30 -0.76
CA LYS A 449 19.24 24.16 0.02
C LYS A 449 20.32 25.13 -0.46
#